data_ded4c24e8eb52fc08134c3042cc7b617
#
_entry.id   ded4c24e8eb52fc08134c3042cc7b617
#
_cell.length_a   1.000
_cell.length_b   1.000
_cell.length_c   1.000
_cell.angle_alpha   90.00
_cell.angle_beta   90.00
_cell.angle_gamma   90.00
#
_symmetry.space_group_name_H-M   'P 1'
#
loop_
_entity.id
_entity.type
_entity.pdbx_description
1 polymer ?
#
loop_
_entity_poly.entity_id
_entity_poly.type
_entity_poly.pdbx_seq_one_letter_code
_entity_poly.pdbx_strand_id
1 'polypeptide(L)'
;MLFLRILLLTVFGLQVSLSMAQKNRDAPLRVGVAGLVHTHVHWILGREDIGDIEIVGIAEPNLELAKRYAAQHGFSMDIVYPTLEAMLDAVQPEAVTAFNTIKGHLEVVEKCAPRGIHVMVEKPLAISLEDAIKMESLAKQHGIQLLTNYETTWYGSNHEAYRMLVMDKALGPIRKIVVHDGHEGPKEIGVNDEFLEWLIDPEFNGAGALFDFGCYG
;
A
#
# COMPACT_ATOMS: atom_id res chain seq x y z
N MET A 1 11.86 -4.72 49.93
CA MET A 1 11.27 -5.85 49.18
C MET A 1 10.23 -5.43 48.11
N LEU A 2 9.46 -4.37 48.31
CA LEU A 2 8.45 -3.90 47.31
C LEU A 2 9.08 -3.33 46.03
N PHE A 3 10.13 -2.54 46.15
CA PHE A 3 10.86 -1.95 45.01
C PHE A 3 11.51 -3.00 44.08
N LEU A 4 12.00 -4.09 44.63
CA LEU A 4 12.62 -5.17 43.86
C LEU A 4 11.56 -5.96 43.05
N ARG A 5 10.33 -6.08 43.56
CA ARG A 5 9.22 -6.74 42.89
C ARG A 5 8.67 -5.91 41.73
N ILE A 6 8.61 -4.57 41.88
CA ILE A 6 8.16 -3.65 40.82
C ILE A 6 9.18 -3.63 39.67
N LEU A 7 10.48 -3.62 40.00
CA LEU A 7 11.53 -3.65 38.96
C LEU A 7 11.53 -4.97 38.18
N LEU A 8 11.30 -6.11 38.84
CA LEU A 8 11.20 -7.42 38.19
C LEU A 8 9.97 -7.52 37.29
N LEU A 9 8.83 -6.95 37.64
CA LEU A 9 7.62 -6.94 36.82
C LEU A 9 7.76 -6.03 35.59
N THR A 10 8.44 -4.89 35.72
CA THR A 10 8.69 -4.00 34.56
C THR A 10 9.70 -4.59 33.60
N VAL A 11 10.75 -5.24 34.07
CA VAL A 11 11.73 -5.93 33.23
C VAL A 11 11.10 -7.13 32.50
N PHE A 12 10.25 -7.90 33.21
CA PHE A 12 9.54 -9.03 32.61
C PHE A 12 8.51 -8.58 31.58
N GLY A 13 7.77 -7.51 31.84
CA GLY A 13 6.82 -6.90 30.89
C GLY A 13 7.53 -6.37 29.63
N LEU A 14 8.73 -5.77 29.76
CA LEU A 14 9.52 -5.29 28.64
C LEU A 14 10.09 -6.45 27.80
N GLN A 15 10.54 -7.53 28.45
CA GLN A 15 11.03 -8.73 27.75
C GLN A 15 9.91 -9.48 27.02
N VAL A 16 8.70 -9.54 27.58
CA VAL A 16 7.54 -10.14 26.90
C VAL A 16 7.13 -9.31 25.69
N SER A 17 7.13 -7.98 25.81
CA SER A 17 6.83 -7.09 24.67
C SER A 17 7.88 -7.18 23.55
N LEU A 18 9.17 -7.27 23.91
CA LEU A 18 10.25 -7.47 22.95
C LEU A 18 10.19 -8.87 22.29
N SER A 19 9.83 -9.91 23.05
CA SER A 19 9.69 -11.27 22.54
C SER A 19 8.49 -11.40 21.59
N MET A 20 7.40 -10.69 21.84
CA MET A 20 6.23 -10.63 20.94
C MET A 20 6.55 -9.88 19.64
N ALA A 21 7.34 -8.80 19.72
CA ALA A 21 7.81 -8.07 18.54
C ALA A 21 8.83 -8.88 17.71
N GLN A 22 9.57 -9.80 18.32
CA GLN A 22 10.58 -10.61 17.65
C GLN A 22 10.00 -11.88 17.03
N LYS A 23 8.83 -12.35 17.49
CA LYS A 23 8.22 -13.60 17.02
C LYS A 23 7.64 -13.50 15.60
N ASN A 24 7.41 -12.28 15.09
CA ASN A 24 6.85 -12.04 13.75
C ASN A 24 7.90 -11.69 12.68
N ARG A 25 9.20 -11.78 12.97
CA ARG A 25 10.25 -11.45 11.99
C ARG A 25 10.66 -12.59 11.07
N ASP A 26 10.30 -13.82 11.42
CA ASP A 26 10.75 -15.01 10.67
C ASP A 26 9.67 -15.54 9.69
N ALA A 27 8.44 -15.02 9.72
CA ALA A 27 7.38 -15.39 8.80
C ALA A 27 7.09 -14.25 7.82
N PRO A 28 6.83 -14.56 6.53
CA PRO A 28 6.44 -13.55 5.56
C PRO A 28 5.14 -12.85 5.98
N LEU A 29 5.04 -11.56 5.68
CA LEU A 29 3.81 -10.79 5.88
C LEU A 29 2.74 -11.33 4.91
N ARG A 30 1.59 -11.73 5.44
CA ARG A 30 0.46 -12.23 4.64
C ARG A 30 -0.30 -11.06 4.04
N VAL A 31 -0.24 -10.91 2.72
CA VAL A 31 -0.78 -9.76 1.98
C VAL A 31 -1.93 -10.19 1.08
N GLY A 32 -3.05 -9.47 1.16
CA GLY A 32 -4.12 -9.50 0.17
C GLY A 32 -3.93 -8.41 -0.88
N VAL A 33 -4.36 -8.67 -2.10
CA VAL A 33 -4.37 -7.69 -3.21
C VAL A 33 -5.80 -7.35 -3.56
N ALA A 34 -6.17 -6.07 -3.51
CA ALA A 34 -7.50 -5.56 -3.83
C ALA A 34 -7.50 -4.84 -5.19
N GLY A 35 -8.04 -5.50 -6.21
CA GLY A 35 -8.08 -5.02 -7.59
C GLY A 35 -6.78 -5.26 -8.36
N LEU A 36 -6.92 -5.35 -9.68
CA LEU A 36 -5.82 -5.58 -10.62
C LEU A 36 -5.80 -4.53 -11.73
N VAL A 37 -6.63 -3.49 -11.65
CA VAL A 37 -6.78 -2.53 -12.75
C VAL A 37 -5.69 -1.46 -12.81
N HIS A 38 -5.02 -1.18 -11.69
CA HIS A 38 -3.90 -0.23 -11.66
C HIS A 38 -2.60 -0.90 -12.11
N THR A 39 -1.91 -0.31 -13.09
CA THR A 39 -0.70 -0.89 -13.71
C THR A 39 0.41 -1.23 -12.71
N HIS A 40 0.53 -0.49 -11.61
CA HIS A 40 1.54 -0.77 -10.58
C HIS A 40 1.38 -2.14 -9.89
N VAL A 41 0.24 -2.82 -10.05
CA VAL A 41 0.05 -4.19 -9.51
C VAL A 41 1.12 -5.15 -10.05
N HIS A 42 1.65 -4.90 -11.23
CA HIS A 42 2.73 -5.73 -11.81
C HIS A 42 4.00 -5.73 -10.95
N TRP A 43 4.24 -4.71 -10.15
CA TRP A 43 5.41 -4.66 -9.28
C TRP A 43 5.32 -5.61 -8.09
N ILE A 44 4.12 -5.81 -7.52
CA ILE A 44 3.95 -6.78 -6.45
C ILE A 44 3.77 -8.20 -7.00
N LEU A 45 3.05 -8.37 -8.10
CA LEU A 45 2.82 -9.69 -8.71
C LEU A 45 4.07 -10.25 -9.39
N GLY A 46 4.93 -9.40 -9.93
CA GLY A 46 6.14 -9.80 -10.66
C GLY A 46 7.44 -9.67 -9.86
N ARG A 47 7.36 -9.35 -8.56
CA ARG A 47 8.55 -9.20 -7.72
C ARG A 47 9.22 -10.56 -7.45
N GLU A 48 10.53 -10.52 -7.25
CA GLU A 48 11.28 -11.67 -6.77
C GLU A 48 10.82 -12.05 -5.34
N ASP A 49 10.62 -13.34 -5.11
CA ASP A 49 10.32 -13.85 -3.78
C ASP A 49 11.59 -13.86 -2.93
N ILE A 50 11.65 -12.99 -1.95
CA ILE A 50 12.75 -12.92 -0.97
C ILE A 50 12.30 -13.36 0.43
N GLY A 51 11.10 -13.94 0.55
CA GLY A 51 10.57 -14.48 1.80
C GLY A 51 10.03 -13.44 2.78
N ASP A 52 9.82 -12.19 2.37
CA ASP A 52 9.34 -11.09 3.23
C ASP A 52 7.83 -10.91 3.18
N ILE A 53 7.17 -11.23 2.05
CA ILE A 53 5.71 -11.23 1.90
C ILE A 53 5.21 -12.52 1.26
N GLU A 54 3.97 -12.87 1.55
CA GLU A 54 3.19 -13.93 0.90
C GLU A 54 1.87 -13.35 0.40
N ILE A 55 1.60 -13.41 -0.90
CA ILE A 55 0.29 -13.04 -1.46
C ILE A 55 -0.67 -14.19 -1.20
N VAL A 56 -1.58 -14.00 -0.23
CA VAL A 56 -2.52 -15.04 0.23
C VAL A 56 -3.89 -14.95 -0.44
N GLY A 57 -4.19 -13.86 -1.13
CA GLY A 57 -5.47 -13.69 -1.83
C GLY A 57 -5.45 -12.47 -2.74
N ILE A 58 -6.26 -12.54 -3.80
CA ILE A 58 -6.46 -11.47 -4.78
C ILE A 58 -7.96 -11.28 -4.95
N ALA A 59 -8.48 -10.09 -4.66
CA ALA A 59 -9.87 -9.73 -4.90
C ALA A 59 -9.99 -9.01 -6.24
N GLU A 60 -10.55 -9.69 -7.25
CA GLU A 60 -10.74 -9.13 -8.59
C GLU A 60 -12.04 -9.67 -9.22
N PRO A 61 -13.03 -8.81 -9.48
CA PRO A 61 -14.29 -9.23 -10.11
C PRO A 61 -14.15 -9.60 -11.59
N ASN A 62 -13.15 -9.01 -12.29
CA ASN A 62 -12.88 -9.31 -13.69
C ASN A 62 -12.00 -10.58 -13.80
N LEU A 63 -12.67 -11.73 -13.93
CA LEU A 63 -11.96 -13.01 -14.02
C LEU A 63 -11.06 -13.15 -15.25
N GLU A 64 -11.37 -12.47 -16.36
CA GLU A 64 -10.52 -12.51 -17.55
C GLU A 64 -9.22 -11.73 -17.33
N LEU A 65 -9.29 -10.59 -16.63
CA LEU A 65 -8.11 -9.84 -16.18
C LEU A 65 -7.27 -10.70 -15.22
N ALA A 66 -7.91 -11.33 -14.23
CA ALA A 66 -7.22 -12.19 -13.28
C ALA A 66 -6.51 -13.38 -13.96
N LYS A 67 -7.17 -14.06 -14.91
CA LYS A 67 -6.57 -15.16 -15.70
C LYS A 67 -5.37 -14.69 -16.53
N ARG A 68 -5.50 -13.53 -17.16
CA ARG A 68 -4.40 -12.95 -17.95
C ARG A 68 -3.18 -12.68 -17.07
N TYR A 69 -3.38 -12.11 -15.88
CA TYR A 69 -2.27 -11.82 -14.96
C TYR A 69 -1.76 -13.07 -14.25
N ALA A 70 -2.62 -14.06 -13.98
CA ALA A 70 -2.18 -15.37 -13.48
C ALA A 70 -1.23 -16.06 -14.48
N ALA A 71 -1.56 -16.01 -15.77
CA ALA A 71 -0.67 -16.54 -16.82
C ALA A 71 0.65 -15.76 -16.96
N GLN A 72 0.61 -14.44 -16.73
CA GLN A 72 1.78 -13.56 -16.82
C GLN A 72 2.72 -13.70 -15.63
N HIS A 73 2.19 -13.82 -14.41
CA HIS A 73 2.95 -13.76 -13.15
C HIS A 73 3.04 -15.10 -12.41
N GLY A 74 2.30 -16.12 -12.87
CA GLY A 74 2.42 -17.48 -12.34
C GLY A 74 1.66 -17.74 -11.03
N PHE A 75 0.76 -16.86 -10.59
CA PHE A 75 -0.05 -17.16 -9.41
C PHE A 75 -1.23 -18.10 -9.73
N SER A 76 -1.73 -18.85 -8.72
CA SER A 76 -2.88 -19.73 -8.89
C SER A 76 -4.18 -18.96 -8.90
N MET A 77 -5.13 -19.37 -9.75
CA MET A 77 -6.51 -18.87 -9.71
C MET A 77 -7.25 -19.27 -8.42
N ASP A 78 -6.74 -20.23 -7.65
CA ASP A 78 -7.34 -20.66 -6.39
C ASP A 78 -7.27 -19.57 -5.30
N ILE A 79 -6.36 -18.60 -5.43
CA ILE A 79 -6.27 -17.45 -4.53
C ILE A 79 -7.06 -16.23 -5.00
N VAL A 80 -7.82 -16.34 -6.13
CA VAL A 80 -8.60 -15.24 -6.68
C VAL A 80 -10.04 -15.32 -6.17
N TYR A 81 -10.52 -14.20 -5.65
CA TYR A 81 -11.86 -14.04 -5.07
C TYR A 81 -12.65 -12.99 -5.84
N PRO A 82 -13.97 -13.16 -6.00
CA PRO A 82 -14.80 -12.23 -6.77
C PRO A 82 -15.04 -10.89 -6.06
N THR A 83 -14.85 -10.84 -4.74
CA THR A 83 -15.05 -9.63 -3.94
C THR A 83 -13.98 -9.51 -2.84
N LEU A 84 -13.75 -8.28 -2.39
CA LEU A 84 -12.83 -8.04 -1.29
C LEU A 84 -13.28 -8.75 0.00
N GLU A 85 -14.58 -8.71 0.33
CA GLU A 85 -15.09 -9.40 1.52
C GLU A 85 -14.84 -10.92 1.47
N ALA A 86 -15.12 -11.54 0.32
CA ALA A 86 -14.90 -12.98 0.17
C ALA A 86 -13.42 -13.35 0.41
N MET A 87 -12.49 -12.53 -0.08
CA MET A 87 -11.06 -12.70 0.17
C MET A 87 -10.72 -12.49 1.65
N LEU A 88 -11.19 -11.38 2.25
CA LEU A 88 -10.88 -11.07 3.66
C LEU A 88 -11.38 -12.15 4.62
N ASP A 89 -12.58 -12.67 4.38
CA ASP A 89 -13.20 -13.70 5.22
C ASP A 89 -12.49 -15.06 5.05
N ALA A 90 -12.05 -15.38 3.83
CA ALA A 90 -11.39 -16.66 3.53
C ALA A 90 -9.94 -16.73 4.03
N VAL A 91 -9.13 -15.68 3.82
CA VAL A 91 -7.68 -15.77 4.06
C VAL A 91 -7.18 -14.90 5.21
N GLN A 92 -7.97 -13.95 5.69
CA GLN A 92 -7.63 -13.08 6.83
C GLN A 92 -6.18 -12.55 6.75
N PRO A 93 -5.84 -11.73 5.75
CA PRO A 93 -4.49 -11.21 5.57
C PRO A 93 -4.13 -10.24 6.70
N GLU A 94 -2.84 -10.00 6.92
CA GLU A 94 -2.34 -9.00 7.87
C GLU A 94 -2.37 -7.59 7.28
N ALA A 95 -2.19 -7.51 5.95
CA ALA A 95 -2.26 -6.27 5.19
C ALA A 95 -2.95 -6.48 3.84
N VAL A 96 -3.52 -5.41 3.29
CA VAL A 96 -4.07 -5.36 1.93
C VAL A 96 -3.41 -4.24 1.16
N THR A 97 -3.00 -4.53 -0.08
CA THR A 97 -2.55 -3.51 -1.04
C THR A 97 -3.65 -3.31 -2.08
N ALA A 98 -4.05 -2.04 -2.31
CA ALA A 98 -5.13 -1.71 -3.23
C ALA A 98 -4.58 -1.19 -4.56
N PHE A 99 -4.91 -1.91 -5.64
CA PHE A 99 -4.61 -1.58 -7.03
C PHE A 99 -5.90 -1.44 -7.86
N ASN A 100 -6.94 -0.95 -7.20
CA ASN A 100 -8.22 -0.60 -7.79
C ASN A 100 -8.24 0.88 -8.24
N THR A 101 -9.42 1.44 -8.53
CA THR A 101 -9.58 2.86 -8.84
C THR A 101 -9.35 3.70 -7.58
N ILE A 102 -8.98 4.99 -7.74
CA ILE A 102 -8.77 5.90 -6.59
C ILE A 102 -10.06 6.03 -5.77
N LYS A 103 -11.21 6.13 -6.44
CA LYS A 103 -12.53 6.13 -5.79
C LYS A 103 -12.75 4.90 -4.90
N GLY A 104 -12.23 3.75 -5.30
CA GLY A 104 -12.36 2.50 -4.56
C GLY A 104 -11.49 2.38 -3.30
N HIS A 105 -10.53 3.27 -3.08
CA HIS A 105 -9.61 3.20 -1.93
C HIS A 105 -10.35 3.29 -0.59
N LEU A 106 -11.35 4.17 -0.48
CA LEU A 106 -12.16 4.30 0.74
C LEU A 106 -12.84 2.99 1.09
N GLU A 107 -13.45 2.30 0.11
CA GLU A 107 -14.12 1.01 0.34
C GLU A 107 -13.15 -0.04 0.89
N VAL A 108 -11.92 -0.09 0.38
CA VAL A 108 -10.90 -1.00 0.90
C VAL A 108 -10.61 -0.72 2.38
N VAL A 109 -10.46 0.55 2.75
CA VAL A 109 -10.20 0.93 4.16
C VAL A 109 -11.42 0.62 5.04
N GLU A 110 -12.65 0.89 4.58
CA GLU A 110 -13.89 0.59 5.30
C GLU A 110 -14.04 -0.89 5.63
N LYS A 111 -13.61 -1.77 4.72
CA LYS A 111 -13.70 -3.22 4.91
C LYS A 111 -12.54 -3.81 5.72
N CYS A 112 -11.34 -3.26 5.57
CA CYS A 112 -10.15 -3.75 6.24
C CYS A 112 -10.02 -3.24 7.68
N ALA A 113 -10.27 -1.94 7.92
CA ALA A 113 -10.02 -1.32 9.22
C ALA A 113 -10.78 -2.00 10.38
N PRO A 114 -12.09 -2.30 10.29
CA PRO A 114 -12.80 -3.00 11.37
C PRO A 114 -12.28 -4.42 11.67
N ARG A 115 -11.53 -5.00 10.72
CA ARG A 115 -10.89 -6.31 10.86
C ARG A 115 -9.46 -6.23 11.41
N GLY A 116 -8.96 -5.01 11.68
CA GLY A 116 -7.58 -4.78 12.14
C GLY A 116 -6.53 -5.03 11.05
N ILE A 117 -6.92 -5.04 9.77
CA ILE A 117 -6.05 -5.30 8.63
C ILE A 117 -5.44 -3.98 8.16
N HIS A 118 -4.11 -3.94 8.06
CA HIS A 118 -3.38 -2.78 7.56
C HIS A 118 -3.64 -2.56 6.07
N VAL A 119 -3.59 -1.30 5.60
CA VAL A 119 -3.90 -0.98 4.21
C VAL A 119 -2.82 -0.11 3.59
N MET A 120 -2.38 -0.47 2.40
CA MET A 120 -1.66 0.40 1.49
C MET A 120 -2.52 0.60 0.23
N VAL A 121 -2.79 1.85 -0.10
CA VAL A 121 -3.49 2.21 -1.35
C VAL A 121 -2.51 2.83 -2.34
N GLU A 122 -2.82 2.74 -3.62
CA GLU A 122 -2.09 3.49 -4.64
C GLU A 122 -2.29 5.00 -4.48
N LYS A 123 -1.39 5.76 -5.07
CA LYS A 123 -1.50 7.22 -5.13
C LYS A 123 -2.54 7.64 -6.21
N PRO A 124 -3.20 8.76 -5.99
CA PRO A 124 -3.33 9.54 -4.77
C PRO A 124 -4.20 8.82 -3.73
N LEU A 125 -4.12 9.24 -2.47
CA LEU A 125 -4.83 8.61 -1.35
C LEU A 125 -6.34 8.48 -1.60
N ALA A 126 -6.99 9.51 -2.11
CA ALA A 126 -8.44 9.57 -2.29
C ALA A 126 -8.82 10.61 -3.35
N ILE A 127 -10.04 10.54 -3.91
CA ILE A 127 -10.55 11.53 -4.87
C ILE A 127 -11.09 12.79 -4.20
N SER A 128 -11.36 12.76 -2.90
CA SER A 128 -11.90 13.90 -2.15
C SER A 128 -11.25 14.04 -0.78
N LEU A 129 -11.27 15.26 -0.24
CA LEU A 129 -10.84 15.52 1.14
C LEU A 129 -11.73 14.80 2.16
N GLU A 130 -13.02 14.66 1.88
CA GLU A 130 -13.96 13.96 2.75
C GLU A 130 -13.58 12.48 2.89
N ASP A 131 -13.29 11.81 1.78
CA ASP A 131 -12.84 10.43 1.77
C ASP A 131 -11.52 10.27 2.53
N ALA A 132 -10.55 11.16 2.29
CA ALA A 132 -9.27 11.13 2.98
C ALA A 132 -9.42 11.26 4.51
N ILE A 133 -10.26 12.20 4.98
CA ILE A 133 -10.56 12.38 6.40
C ILE A 133 -11.24 11.13 6.98
N LYS A 134 -12.17 10.52 6.24
CA LYS A 134 -12.84 9.30 6.66
C LYS A 134 -11.87 8.12 6.76
N MET A 135 -10.99 7.95 5.78
CA MET A 135 -9.96 6.91 5.79
C MET A 135 -9.00 7.09 6.98
N GLU A 136 -8.53 8.32 7.24
CA GLU A 136 -7.69 8.63 8.41
C GLU A 136 -8.41 8.31 9.72
N SER A 137 -9.69 8.69 9.84
CA SER A 137 -10.52 8.45 11.02
C SER A 137 -10.67 6.94 11.30
N LEU A 138 -10.95 6.15 10.26
CA LEU A 138 -11.06 4.70 10.36
C LEU A 138 -9.74 4.06 10.78
N ALA A 139 -8.63 4.51 10.18
CA ALA A 139 -7.31 3.99 10.54
C ALA A 139 -6.96 4.27 12.00
N LYS A 140 -7.22 5.48 12.49
CA LYS A 140 -7.02 5.85 13.91
C LYS A 140 -7.95 5.08 14.85
N GLN A 141 -9.24 4.97 14.49
CA GLN A 141 -10.24 4.28 15.30
C GLN A 141 -9.91 2.81 15.52
N HIS A 142 -9.43 2.14 14.49
CA HIS A 142 -9.15 0.70 14.50
C HIS A 142 -7.67 0.36 14.72
N GLY A 143 -6.79 1.38 14.86
CA GLY A 143 -5.37 1.18 15.15
C GLY A 143 -4.58 0.52 14.01
N ILE A 144 -5.04 0.67 12.77
CA ILE A 144 -4.33 0.14 11.59
C ILE A 144 -3.34 1.16 11.02
N GLN A 145 -2.35 0.67 10.29
CA GLN A 145 -1.53 1.51 9.41
C GLN A 145 -2.28 1.72 8.10
N LEU A 146 -2.34 2.97 7.65
CA LEU A 146 -2.82 3.37 6.33
C LEU A 146 -1.67 4.07 5.61
N LEU A 147 -1.24 3.51 4.49
CA LEU A 147 -0.13 4.01 3.69
C LEU A 147 -0.64 4.36 2.29
N THR A 148 -0.02 5.39 1.69
CA THR A 148 -0.18 5.70 0.27
C THR A 148 1.11 5.32 -0.46
N ASN A 149 0.99 4.57 -1.54
CA ASN A 149 2.15 4.13 -2.32
C ASN A 149 2.62 5.24 -3.27
N TYR A 150 3.45 6.15 -2.76
CA TYR A 150 4.26 7.04 -3.60
C TYR A 150 5.53 6.30 -3.99
N GLU A 151 5.55 5.65 -5.13
CA GLU A 151 6.65 4.80 -5.59
C GLU A 151 8.02 5.46 -5.54
N THR A 152 8.08 6.75 -5.89
CA THR A 152 9.32 7.55 -5.88
C THR A 152 9.97 7.63 -4.50
N THR A 153 9.19 7.43 -3.42
CA THR A 153 9.74 7.34 -2.05
C THR A 153 10.78 6.22 -1.92
N TRP A 154 10.62 5.16 -2.70
CA TRP A 154 11.47 3.96 -2.62
C TRP A 154 12.68 4.00 -3.54
N TYR A 155 12.84 5.04 -4.36
CA TYR A 155 13.97 5.17 -5.26
C TYR A 155 15.27 5.41 -4.49
N GLY A 156 16.31 4.65 -4.84
CA GLY A 156 17.62 4.77 -4.22
C GLY A 156 18.20 6.18 -4.35
N SER A 157 17.92 6.88 -5.45
CA SER A 157 18.29 8.29 -5.65
C SER A 157 17.68 9.23 -4.60
N ASN A 158 16.41 9.02 -4.23
CA ASN A 158 15.74 9.84 -3.22
C ASN A 158 16.28 9.55 -1.81
N HIS A 159 16.56 8.28 -1.51
CA HIS A 159 17.22 7.90 -0.26
C HIS A 159 18.62 8.50 -0.13
N GLU A 160 19.41 8.48 -1.21
CA GLU A 160 20.73 9.06 -1.22
C GLU A 160 20.68 10.59 -1.10
N ALA A 161 19.76 11.26 -1.81
CA ALA A 161 19.54 12.69 -1.67
C ALA A 161 19.16 13.06 -0.23
N TYR A 162 18.25 12.30 0.39
CA TYR A 162 17.88 12.50 1.80
C TYR A 162 19.08 12.34 2.73
N ARG A 163 19.89 11.29 2.55
CA ARG A 163 21.10 11.05 3.33
C ARG A 163 22.06 12.23 3.24
N MET A 164 22.38 12.67 2.02
CA MET A 164 23.32 13.78 1.78
C MET A 164 22.82 15.11 2.35
N LEU A 165 21.53 15.43 2.15
CA LEU A 165 20.99 16.74 2.49
C LEU A 165 20.60 16.85 3.97
N VAL A 166 19.97 15.82 4.53
CA VAL A 166 19.38 15.87 5.87
C VAL A 166 20.30 15.26 6.92
N MET A 167 20.87 14.08 6.65
CA MET A 167 21.72 13.38 7.62
C MET A 167 23.13 13.94 7.64
N ASP A 168 23.79 14.00 6.49
CA ASP A 168 25.19 14.46 6.38
C ASP A 168 25.30 15.99 6.34
N LYS A 169 24.21 16.70 6.00
CA LYS A 169 24.19 18.16 5.82
C LYS A 169 25.25 18.66 4.84
N ALA A 170 25.55 17.86 3.82
CA ALA A 170 26.66 18.09 2.89
C ALA A 170 26.62 19.44 2.17
N LEU A 171 25.42 19.99 1.96
CA LEU A 171 25.20 21.28 1.29
C LEU A 171 24.77 22.39 2.25
N GLY A 172 24.82 22.14 3.59
CA GLY A 172 24.31 23.08 4.58
C GLY A 172 22.78 23.19 4.59
N PRO A 173 22.19 24.29 5.12
CA PRO A 173 20.74 24.44 5.19
C PRO A 173 20.11 24.53 3.81
N ILE A 174 19.08 23.74 3.55
CA ILE A 174 18.30 23.81 2.32
C ILE A 174 17.61 25.18 2.24
N ARG A 175 17.83 25.91 1.15
CA ARG A 175 17.22 27.22 0.90
C ARG A 175 16.06 27.17 -0.07
N LYS A 176 16.10 26.26 -1.03
CA LYS A 176 15.08 26.09 -2.05
C LYS A 176 15.15 24.67 -2.61
N ILE A 177 13.99 24.10 -2.86
CA ILE A 177 13.83 22.88 -3.64
C ILE A 177 13.01 23.24 -4.88
N VAL A 178 13.45 22.79 -6.04
CA VAL A 178 12.72 22.92 -7.30
C VAL A 178 12.59 21.52 -7.88
N VAL A 179 11.35 21.09 -8.11
CA VAL A 179 11.05 19.80 -8.69
C VAL A 179 10.54 20.01 -10.12
N HIS A 180 11.12 19.28 -11.07
CA HIS A 180 10.63 19.17 -12.43
C HIS A 180 10.35 17.70 -12.67
N ASP A 181 9.09 17.37 -12.82
CA ASP A 181 8.64 16.01 -13.02
C ASP A 181 7.59 15.96 -14.12
N GLY A 182 7.52 14.86 -14.87
CA GLY A 182 6.58 14.70 -15.95
C GLY A 182 6.91 13.51 -16.85
N HIS A 183 5.92 13.05 -17.59
CA HIS A 183 6.05 12.07 -18.66
C HIS A 183 5.10 12.42 -19.82
N GLU A 184 5.18 11.69 -20.93
CA GLU A 184 4.41 11.94 -22.16
C GLU A 184 2.89 11.73 -21.97
N GLY A 185 2.49 10.93 -20.99
CA GLY A 185 1.10 10.57 -20.71
C GLY A 185 0.92 9.06 -20.57
N PRO A 186 -0.15 8.62 -19.87
CA PRO A 186 -0.35 7.20 -19.57
C PRO A 186 -0.54 6.35 -20.84
N LYS A 187 -1.19 6.89 -21.86
CA LYS A 187 -1.38 6.19 -23.13
C LYS A 187 -0.07 5.99 -23.88
N GLU A 188 0.75 7.00 -23.92
CA GLU A 188 2.03 7.03 -24.63
C GLU A 188 3.07 6.11 -23.98
N ILE A 189 3.05 6.00 -22.65
CA ILE A 189 3.93 5.06 -21.91
C ILE A 189 3.40 3.63 -21.88
N GLY A 190 2.19 3.37 -22.45
CA GLY A 190 1.67 2.03 -22.66
C GLY A 190 1.10 1.35 -21.41
N VAL A 191 0.36 2.09 -20.57
CA VAL A 191 -0.40 1.47 -19.49
C VAL A 191 -1.47 0.51 -20.04
N ASN A 192 -1.92 -0.44 -19.23
CA ASN A 192 -2.98 -1.37 -19.63
C ASN A 192 -4.33 -0.66 -19.84
N ASP A 193 -5.16 -1.24 -20.70
CA ASP A 193 -6.45 -0.65 -21.10
C ASP A 193 -7.38 -0.44 -19.90
N GLU A 194 -7.41 -1.39 -18.95
CA GLU A 194 -8.24 -1.29 -17.75
C GLU A 194 -7.82 -0.12 -16.86
N PHE A 195 -6.54 0.23 -16.81
CA PHE A 195 -6.06 1.40 -16.08
C PHE A 195 -6.47 2.68 -16.80
N LEU A 196 -6.23 2.73 -18.13
CA LEU A 196 -6.54 3.91 -18.94
C LEU A 196 -8.04 4.25 -18.91
N GLU A 197 -8.92 3.23 -18.92
CA GLU A 197 -10.37 3.39 -18.92
C GLU A 197 -10.86 4.25 -17.75
N TRP A 198 -10.45 3.92 -16.52
CA TRP A 198 -10.89 4.68 -15.35
C TRP A 198 -10.03 5.92 -15.07
N LEU A 199 -8.77 5.95 -15.51
CA LEU A 199 -7.86 7.07 -15.29
C LEU A 199 -8.33 8.36 -15.96
N ILE A 200 -9.00 8.25 -17.11
CA ILE A 200 -9.56 9.39 -17.84
C ILE A 200 -10.97 9.77 -17.40
N ASP A 201 -11.59 8.98 -16.50
CA ASP A 201 -12.92 9.25 -15.98
C ASP A 201 -12.83 10.03 -14.66
N PRO A 202 -13.36 11.28 -14.61
CA PRO A 202 -13.28 12.10 -13.41
C PRO A 202 -14.07 11.53 -12.22
N GLU A 203 -15.01 10.62 -12.44
CA GLU A 203 -15.72 9.94 -11.35
C GLU A 203 -14.79 9.00 -10.56
N PHE A 204 -13.83 8.36 -11.23
CA PHE A 204 -12.94 7.36 -10.63
C PHE A 204 -11.56 7.91 -10.26
N ASN A 205 -11.08 8.93 -10.99
CA ASN A 205 -9.75 9.51 -10.82
C ASN A 205 -9.76 10.96 -10.29
N GLY A 206 -10.93 11.61 -10.20
CA GLY A 206 -11.00 13.01 -9.76
C GLY A 206 -10.54 13.99 -10.85
N ALA A 207 -9.40 14.67 -10.65
CA ALA A 207 -8.93 15.77 -11.52
C ALA A 207 -7.91 15.36 -12.58
N GLY A 208 -7.93 14.11 -13.05
CA GLY A 208 -7.05 13.64 -14.13
C GLY A 208 -5.57 13.77 -13.79
N ALA A 209 -4.76 14.29 -14.71
CA ALA A 209 -3.30 14.40 -14.54
C ALA A 209 -2.87 15.19 -13.30
N LEU A 210 -3.68 16.17 -12.85
CA LEU A 210 -3.40 16.91 -11.61
C LEU A 210 -3.46 16.00 -10.38
N PHE A 211 -4.38 15.04 -10.36
CA PHE A 211 -4.48 14.04 -9.29
C PHE A 211 -3.46 12.92 -9.47
N ASP A 212 -3.40 12.35 -10.67
CA ASP A 212 -2.58 11.18 -10.94
C ASP A 212 -1.09 11.46 -10.79
N PHE A 213 -0.63 12.59 -11.33
CA PHE A 213 0.78 12.94 -11.38
C PHE A 213 1.16 14.13 -10.50
N GLY A 214 0.31 15.14 -10.41
CA GLY A 214 0.54 16.31 -9.57
C GLY A 214 0.63 16.02 -8.08
N CYS A 215 0.16 14.86 -7.63
CA CYS A 215 0.26 14.43 -6.23
C CYS A 215 1.69 14.12 -5.77
N TYR A 216 2.65 13.98 -6.69
CA TYR A 216 4.07 13.77 -6.37
C TYR A 216 4.83 15.06 -6.04
N GLY A 217 4.26 16.24 -6.38
CA GLY A 217 4.89 17.56 -6.21
C GLY A 217 4.93 18.15 -4.80
#